data_cf3a89c6cf7554c5f6f133119b89a8d8
#
_entry.id   cf3a89c6cf7554c5f6f133119b89a8d8
#
_cell.length_a   1.000
_cell.length_b   1.000
_cell.length_c   1.000
_cell.angle_alpha   90.00
_cell.angle_beta   90.00
_cell.angle_gamma   90.00
#
_symmetry.space_group_name_H-M   'P 1'
#
loop_
_entity.id
_entity.type
_entity.pdbx_description
1 polymer ?
#
loop_
_entity_poly.entity_id
_entity_poly.type
_entity_poly.pdbx_seq_one_letter_code
_entity_poly.pdbx_strand_id
1 'polypeptide(L)'
;EHANRFPHEFSGGQRQRIGIARALAVDPEMIVCDEPISALDVSIQAQVVNLLKDLQQEKGLTLLFIAHDLSMVKYISDRVAVMYRGKIVELGTPEAVYDNPVHTYTKSLISAVPIADPLNTRDRIIEGIEESYLRSPIGDASEIHEIPEIPELTEYKPNHFVETEFLKNHNLI
;
A
#
# COMPACT_ATOMS: atom_id res chain seq x y z
N GLU A 1 -11.28 15.72 -30.26
CA GLU A 1 -9.92 15.68 -30.83
C GLU A 1 -9.13 14.42 -30.50
N HIS A 2 -9.35 13.76 -29.34
CA HIS A 2 -8.54 12.63 -28.89
C HIS A 2 -9.07 11.24 -29.26
N ALA A 3 -10.29 11.13 -29.81
CA ALA A 3 -10.96 9.84 -30.04
C ALA A 3 -10.24 8.93 -31.06
N ASN A 4 -9.42 9.51 -31.95
CA ASN A 4 -8.72 8.78 -33.02
C ASN A 4 -7.23 8.55 -32.69
N ARG A 5 -6.77 8.88 -31.47
CA ARG A 5 -5.37 8.71 -31.06
C ARG A 5 -5.13 7.31 -30.52
N PHE A 6 -3.95 6.77 -30.80
CA PHE A 6 -3.48 5.53 -30.22
C PHE A 6 -2.94 5.73 -28.78
N PRO A 7 -2.96 4.71 -27.91
CA PRO A 7 -2.49 4.84 -26.53
C PRO A 7 -1.06 5.40 -26.39
N HIS A 8 -0.16 5.10 -27.32
CA HIS A 8 1.23 5.57 -27.29
C HIS A 8 1.38 7.08 -27.61
N GLU A 9 0.35 7.72 -28.13
CA GLU A 9 0.33 9.16 -28.40
C GLU A 9 -0.08 10.01 -27.19
N PHE A 10 -0.39 9.35 -26.05
CA PHE A 10 -0.73 10.00 -24.80
C PHE A 10 0.41 9.91 -23.79
N SER A 11 0.57 10.97 -22.97
CA SER A 11 1.49 10.92 -21.83
C SER A 11 1.05 9.87 -20.80
N GLY A 12 1.96 9.47 -19.90
CA GLY A 12 1.64 8.54 -18.81
C GLY A 12 0.44 8.98 -17.98
N GLY A 13 0.43 10.23 -17.55
CA GLY A 13 -0.68 10.81 -16.78
C GLY A 13 -2.00 10.91 -17.57
N GLN A 14 -1.94 11.15 -18.88
CA GLN A 14 -3.14 11.12 -19.72
C GLN A 14 -3.70 9.71 -19.84
N ARG A 15 -2.85 8.71 -20.07
CA ARG A 15 -3.28 7.28 -20.09
C ARG A 15 -3.92 6.88 -18.76
N GLN A 16 -3.35 7.31 -17.64
CA GLN A 16 -3.90 7.02 -16.31
C GLN A 16 -5.29 7.62 -16.13
N ARG A 17 -5.47 8.89 -16.49
CA ARG A 17 -6.80 9.54 -16.44
C ARG A 17 -7.83 8.88 -17.34
N ILE A 18 -7.43 8.40 -18.53
CA ILE A 18 -8.30 7.61 -19.41
C ILE A 18 -8.68 6.28 -18.74
N GLY A 19 -7.73 5.61 -18.08
CA GLY A 19 -7.99 4.40 -17.30
C GLY A 19 -9.01 4.62 -16.17
N ILE A 20 -8.85 5.71 -15.42
CA ILE A 20 -9.80 6.10 -14.36
C ILE A 20 -11.19 6.40 -14.96
N ALA A 21 -11.25 7.18 -16.04
CA ALA A 21 -12.52 7.50 -16.71
C ALA A 21 -13.22 6.24 -17.24
N ARG A 22 -12.45 5.27 -17.75
CA ARG A 22 -12.97 3.97 -18.18
C ARG A 22 -13.55 3.18 -17.02
N ALA A 23 -12.88 3.15 -15.86
CA ALA A 23 -13.38 2.46 -14.66
C ALA A 23 -14.68 3.10 -14.15
N LEU A 24 -14.80 4.43 -14.23
CA LEU A 24 -15.98 5.19 -13.82
C LEU A 24 -17.19 5.06 -14.78
N ALA A 25 -16.97 4.65 -16.03
CA ALA A 25 -18.02 4.61 -17.05
C ALA A 25 -19.15 3.61 -16.75
N VAL A 26 -18.94 2.66 -15.85
CA VAL A 26 -19.92 1.66 -15.40
C VAL A 26 -20.61 2.06 -14.08
N ASP A 27 -20.35 3.27 -13.59
CA ASP A 27 -20.86 3.81 -12.32
C ASP A 27 -20.66 2.84 -11.12
N PRO A 28 -19.41 2.49 -10.80
CA PRO A 28 -19.09 1.50 -9.79
C PRO A 28 -19.24 2.06 -8.37
N GLU A 29 -19.50 1.18 -7.39
CA GLU A 29 -19.44 1.50 -5.96
C GLU A 29 -18.01 1.38 -5.42
N MET A 30 -17.16 0.58 -6.09
CA MET A 30 -15.77 0.32 -5.69
C MET A 30 -14.84 0.28 -6.89
N ILE A 31 -13.63 0.84 -6.73
CA ILE A 31 -12.55 0.77 -7.72
C ILE A 31 -11.31 0.17 -7.07
N VAL A 32 -10.71 -0.82 -7.74
CA VAL A 32 -9.39 -1.36 -7.40
C VAL A 32 -8.34 -0.60 -8.20
N CYS A 33 -7.46 0.12 -7.50
CA CYS A 33 -6.35 0.89 -8.05
C CYS A 33 -5.06 0.10 -7.80
N ASP A 34 -4.66 -0.73 -8.76
CA ASP A 34 -3.44 -1.52 -8.67
C ASP A 34 -2.26 -0.74 -9.25
N GLU A 35 -1.35 -0.33 -8.38
CA GLU A 35 -0.19 0.53 -8.69
C GLU A 35 -0.49 1.75 -9.60
N PRO A 36 -1.52 2.55 -9.31
CA PRO A 36 -2.02 3.55 -10.26
C PRO A 36 -1.04 4.69 -10.53
N ILE A 37 0.06 4.79 -9.82
CA ILE A 37 1.04 5.89 -9.90
C ILE A 37 2.47 5.43 -10.17
N SER A 38 2.75 4.12 -10.24
CA SER A 38 4.12 3.56 -10.30
C SER A 38 4.95 4.01 -11.49
N ALA A 39 4.31 4.28 -12.63
CA ALA A 39 4.98 4.68 -13.88
C ALA A 39 4.91 6.19 -14.17
N LEU A 40 4.61 7.01 -13.15
CA LEU A 40 4.42 8.45 -13.30
C LEU A 40 5.50 9.23 -12.55
N ASP A 41 5.84 10.42 -13.06
CA ASP A 41 6.68 11.36 -12.31
C ASP A 41 5.93 11.92 -11.08
N VAL A 42 6.68 12.40 -10.08
CA VAL A 42 6.15 12.81 -8.76
C VAL A 42 5.04 13.86 -8.86
N SER A 43 5.17 14.81 -9.81
CA SER A 43 4.18 15.88 -9.98
C SER A 43 2.85 15.35 -10.52
N ILE A 44 2.90 14.38 -11.41
CA ILE A 44 1.72 13.73 -11.99
C ILE A 44 1.12 12.73 -11.02
N GLN A 45 1.93 12.03 -10.21
CA GLN A 45 1.45 11.16 -9.12
C GLN A 45 0.51 11.93 -8.18
N ALA A 46 0.95 13.10 -7.68
CA ALA A 46 0.14 13.93 -6.81
C ALA A 46 -1.20 14.36 -7.46
N GLN A 47 -1.18 14.71 -8.75
CA GLN A 47 -2.40 15.06 -9.48
C GLN A 47 -3.38 13.89 -9.61
N VAL A 48 -2.88 12.67 -9.86
CA VAL A 48 -3.71 11.47 -9.98
C VAL A 48 -4.30 11.08 -8.63
N VAL A 49 -3.50 11.14 -7.55
CA VAL A 49 -3.97 10.83 -6.19
C VAL A 49 -5.04 11.83 -5.74
N ASN A 50 -4.84 13.13 -5.98
CA ASN A 50 -5.87 14.15 -5.67
C ASN A 50 -7.16 13.91 -6.48
N LEU A 51 -7.04 13.61 -7.78
CA LEU A 51 -8.20 13.28 -8.61
C LEU A 51 -8.98 12.09 -8.05
N LEU A 52 -8.31 11.02 -7.61
CA LEU A 52 -8.97 9.86 -7.02
C LEU A 52 -9.67 10.21 -5.70
N LYS A 53 -9.05 11.07 -4.88
CA LYS A 53 -9.63 11.54 -3.62
C LYS A 53 -10.86 12.42 -3.84
N ASP A 54 -10.80 13.32 -4.82
CA ASP A 54 -11.95 14.15 -5.20
C ASP A 54 -13.11 13.28 -5.69
N LEU A 55 -12.84 12.31 -6.57
CA LEU A 55 -13.84 11.36 -7.06
C LEU A 55 -14.42 10.48 -5.95
N GLN A 56 -13.60 10.05 -4.98
CA GLN A 56 -14.08 9.32 -3.80
C GLN A 56 -15.11 10.14 -3.01
N GLN A 57 -14.80 11.42 -2.76
CA GLN A 57 -15.69 12.31 -2.00
C GLN A 57 -16.94 12.66 -2.77
N GLU A 58 -16.82 13.02 -4.06
CA GLU A 58 -17.95 13.45 -4.89
C GLU A 58 -18.95 12.32 -5.18
N LYS A 59 -18.45 11.10 -5.38
CA LYS A 59 -19.25 9.94 -5.80
C LYS A 59 -19.51 8.94 -4.68
N GLY A 60 -18.93 9.11 -3.50
CA GLY A 60 -19.03 8.12 -2.41
C GLY A 60 -18.35 6.78 -2.73
N LEU A 61 -17.30 6.79 -3.54
CA LEU A 61 -16.61 5.59 -3.99
C LEU A 61 -15.79 4.94 -2.87
N THR A 62 -15.78 3.61 -2.85
CA THR A 62 -14.78 2.86 -2.10
C THR A 62 -13.55 2.62 -3.00
N LEU A 63 -12.35 2.95 -2.49
CA LEU A 63 -11.11 2.72 -3.22
C LEU A 63 -10.26 1.65 -2.50
N LEU A 64 -9.87 0.60 -3.22
CA LEU A 64 -8.78 -0.27 -2.81
C LEU A 64 -7.51 0.17 -3.52
N PHE A 65 -6.62 0.87 -2.80
CA PHE A 65 -5.42 1.47 -3.35
C PHE A 65 -4.20 0.60 -3.03
N ILE A 66 -3.61 -0.06 -4.03
CA ILE A 66 -2.42 -0.91 -3.89
C ILE A 66 -1.23 -0.12 -4.42
N ALA A 67 -0.23 0.11 -3.58
CA ALA A 67 0.99 0.82 -3.96
C ALA A 67 2.17 0.47 -3.05
N HIS A 68 3.38 0.70 -3.54
CA HIS A 68 4.62 0.59 -2.78
C HIS A 68 5.10 1.95 -2.21
N ASP A 69 4.52 3.07 -2.64
CA ASP A 69 4.82 4.40 -2.08
C ASP A 69 4.03 4.62 -0.79
N LEU A 70 4.71 4.41 0.33
CA LEU A 70 4.13 4.52 1.66
C LEU A 70 3.61 5.92 1.99
N SER A 71 4.23 6.98 1.43
CA SER A 71 3.80 8.36 1.67
C SER A 71 2.46 8.64 1.00
N MET A 72 2.28 8.15 -0.22
CA MET A 72 1.00 8.28 -0.94
C MET A 72 -0.09 7.43 -0.31
N VAL A 73 0.24 6.22 0.15
CA VAL A 73 -0.71 5.37 0.89
C VAL A 73 -1.17 6.08 2.16
N LYS A 74 -0.25 6.63 2.97
CA LYS A 74 -0.60 7.40 4.18
C LYS A 74 -1.52 8.58 3.88
N TYR A 75 -1.34 9.24 2.72
CA TYR A 75 -2.10 10.43 2.35
C TYR A 75 -3.53 10.14 1.89
N ILE A 76 -3.74 9.04 1.14
CA ILE A 76 -5.04 8.76 0.51
C ILE A 76 -5.95 7.86 1.35
N SER A 77 -5.39 7.01 2.22
CA SER A 77 -6.12 5.92 2.86
C SER A 77 -6.75 6.30 4.18
N ASP A 78 -7.95 5.79 4.45
CA ASP A 78 -8.60 5.80 5.76
C ASP A 78 -8.16 4.61 6.61
N ARG A 79 -7.80 3.50 5.96
CA ARG A 79 -7.25 2.28 6.58
C ARG A 79 -6.10 1.74 5.74
N VAL A 80 -5.10 1.19 6.38
CA VAL A 80 -3.91 0.62 5.75
C VAL A 80 -3.78 -0.84 6.15
N ALA A 81 -3.64 -1.71 5.16
CA ALA A 81 -3.30 -3.12 5.34
C ALA A 81 -1.88 -3.35 4.84
N VAL A 82 -1.01 -3.86 5.70
CA VAL A 82 0.34 -4.29 5.33
C VAL A 82 0.30 -5.76 4.97
N MET A 83 0.76 -6.07 3.76
CA MET A 83 0.76 -7.42 3.23
C MET A 83 2.19 -7.96 3.13
N TYR A 84 2.42 -9.16 3.63
CA TYR A 84 3.69 -9.86 3.54
C TYR A 84 3.49 -11.31 3.15
N ARG A 85 4.16 -11.77 2.09
CA ARG A 85 4.07 -13.16 1.56
C ARG A 85 2.64 -13.65 1.37
N GLY A 86 1.77 -12.81 0.80
CA GLY A 86 0.38 -13.16 0.55
C GLY A 86 -0.55 -13.07 1.75
N LYS A 87 -0.05 -12.70 2.93
CA LYS A 87 -0.84 -12.57 4.16
C LYS A 87 -0.90 -11.11 4.62
N ILE A 88 -2.04 -10.69 5.19
CA ILE A 88 -2.14 -9.40 5.87
C ILE A 88 -1.56 -9.59 7.27
N VAL A 89 -0.48 -8.88 7.57
CA VAL A 89 0.25 -8.99 8.85
C VAL A 89 -0.09 -7.87 9.83
N GLU A 90 -0.56 -6.74 9.31
CA GLU A 90 -0.98 -5.59 10.13
C GLU A 90 -2.05 -4.78 9.40
N LEU A 91 -3.07 -4.30 10.12
CA LEU A 91 -4.19 -3.54 9.58
C LEU A 91 -4.62 -2.48 10.59
N GLY A 92 -4.70 -1.22 10.18
CA GLY A 92 -5.11 -0.15 11.09
C GLY A 92 -5.40 1.16 10.37
N THR A 93 -5.58 2.23 11.19
CA THR A 93 -5.56 3.58 10.64
C THR A 93 -4.14 3.95 10.19
N PRO A 94 -3.96 4.93 9.29
CA PRO A 94 -2.62 5.40 8.93
C PRO A 94 -1.76 5.74 10.15
N GLU A 95 -2.30 6.45 11.13
CA GLU A 95 -1.58 6.81 12.36
C GLU A 95 -1.15 5.59 13.17
N ALA A 96 -2.02 4.57 13.28
CA ALA A 96 -1.70 3.35 14.01
C ALA A 96 -0.54 2.59 13.35
N VAL A 97 -0.60 2.42 12.02
CA VAL A 97 0.39 1.64 11.26
C VAL A 97 1.71 2.38 11.09
N TYR A 98 1.70 3.71 10.83
CA TYR A 98 2.92 4.47 10.54
C TYR A 98 3.63 4.97 11.79
N ASP A 99 2.87 5.42 12.80
CA ASP A 99 3.44 6.04 13.98
C ASP A 99 3.66 5.02 15.12
N ASN A 100 2.94 3.90 15.10
CA ASN A 100 3.03 2.83 16.09
C ASN A 100 3.04 1.43 15.46
N PRO A 101 3.93 1.14 14.50
CA PRO A 101 3.99 -0.18 13.87
C PRO A 101 4.32 -1.26 14.89
N VAL A 102 3.65 -2.41 14.82
CA VAL A 102 3.85 -3.53 15.74
C VAL A 102 4.62 -4.65 15.06
N HIS A 103 4.17 -5.09 13.88
CA HIS A 103 4.80 -6.19 13.17
C HIS A 103 6.20 -5.82 12.66
N THR A 104 7.17 -6.72 12.80
CA THR A 104 8.58 -6.47 12.42
C THR A 104 8.71 -6.04 10.94
N TYR A 105 7.96 -6.66 10.05
CA TYR A 105 7.97 -6.29 8.63
C TYR A 105 7.46 -4.87 8.40
N THR A 106 6.38 -4.45 9.07
CA THR A 106 5.85 -3.08 9.00
C THR A 106 6.89 -2.07 9.46
N LYS A 107 7.59 -2.36 10.58
CA LYS A 107 8.69 -1.53 11.09
C LYS A 107 9.79 -1.37 10.06
N SER A 108 10.19 -2.46 9.40
CA SER A 108 11.24 -2.42 8.37
C SER A 108 10.81 -1.61 7.15
N LEU A 109 9.57 -1.75 6.68
CA LEU A 109 9.04 -0.96 5.57
C LEU A 109 9.07 0.55 5.87
N ILE A 110 8.60 0.94 7.04
CA ILE A 110 8.53 2.35 7.44
C ILE A 110 9.92 2.93 7.65
N SER A 111 10.86 2.17 8.22
CA SER A 111 12.25 2.60 8.40
C SER A 111 12.99 2.83 7.08
N ALA A 112 12.57 2.17 6.01
CA ALA A 112 13.14 2.32 4.68
C ALA A 112 12.67 3.60 3.94
N VAL A 113 11.62 4.28 4.42
CA VAL A 113 11.13 5.52 3.81
C VAL A 113 12.16 6.64 4.01
N PRO A 114 12.68 7.27 2.93
CA PRO A 114 13.61 8.38 3.07
C PRO A 114 12.93 9.57 3.74
N ILE A 115 13.48 10.06 4.85
CA ILE A 115 13.05 11.35 5.43
C ILE A 115 13.84 12.43 4.72
N ALA A 116 13.15 13.39 4.12
CA ALA A 116 13.77 14.54 3.46
C ALA A 116 14.25 15.59 4.50
N ASP A 117 14.92 15.16 5.57
CA ASP A 117 15.53 16.03 6.57
C ASP A 117 17.06 15.89 6.50
N PRO A 118 17.77 16.87 5.91
CA PRO A 118 19.23 16.84 5.77
C PRO A 118 19.97 16.89 7.11
N LEU A 119 19.32 17.25 8.21
CA LEU A 119 19.91 17.30 9.55
C LEU A 119 19.73 16.01 10.34
N ASN A 120 18.92 15.08 9.86
CA ASN A 120 18.62 13.82 10.53
C ASN A 120 19.39 12.64 9.91
N THR A 121 20.69 12.81 9.76
CA THR A 121 21.66 11.74 9.41
C THR A 121 21.96 10.83 10.60
N ARG A 122 20.95 10.51 11.42
CA ARG A 122 21.15 9.45 12.43
C ARG A 122 21.29 8.14 11.70
N ASP A 123 22.37 7.43 11.99
CA ASP A 123 22.59 6.05 11.59
C ASP A 123 21.30 5.25 11.83
N ARG A 124 20.55 5.03 10.76
CA ARG A 124 19.40 4.14 10.81
C ARG A 124 19.96 2.74 10.90
N ILE A 125 20.20 2.30 12.12
CA ILE A 125 20.37 0.88 12.40
C ILE A 125 19.04 0.27 11.97
N ILE A 126 19.05 -0.50 10.89
CA ILE A 126 17.98 -1.42 10.53
C ILE A 126 18.06 -2.52 11.60
N GLU A 127 17.56 -2.20 12.81
CA GLU A 127 17.51 -3.16 13.90
C GLU A 127 16.54 -4.27 13.50
N GLY A 128 17.11 -5.45 13.35
CA GLY A 128 16.34 -6.69 13.47
C GLY A 128 15.43 -7.06 12.32
N ILE A 129 15.84 -6.84 11.07
CA ILE A 129 15.34 -7.73 10.03
C ILE A 129 15.99 -9.07 10.33
N GLU A 130 15.24 -9.99 10.96
CA GLU A 130 15.68 -11.39 11.02
C GLU A 130 16.10 -11.78 9.60
N GLU A 131 17.31 -12.33 9.45
CA GLU A 131 17.84 -12.78 8.15
C GLU A 131 16.85 -13.71 7.42
N SER A 132 15.96 -14.35 8.17
CA SER A 132 14.83 -15.14 7.66
C SER A 132 13.89 -14.35 6.76
N TYR A 133 13.68 -13.04 7.01
CA TYR A 133 12.83 -12.18 6.17
C TYR A 133 13.51 -11.75 4.87
N LEU A 134 14.85 -11.73 4.84
CA LEU A 134 15.61 -11.33 3.66
C LEU A 134 15.98 -12.51 2.74
N ARG A 135 16.05 -13.74 3.28
CA ARG A 135 16.66 -14.90 2.60
C ARG A 135 15.69 -15.85 1.93
N SER A 136 14.39 -15.66 2.04
CA SER A 136 13.52 -16.52 1.24
C SER A 136 13.35 -15.91 -0.15
N PRO A 137 13.87 -16.55 -1.19
CA PRO A 137 13.49 -16.21 -2.55
C PRO A 137 11.95 -16.30 -2.61
N ILE A 138 11.34 -15.41 -3.39
CA ILE A 138 9.98 -15.63 -3.87
C ILE A 138 10.02 -17.02 -4.47
N GLY A 139 9.45 -18.02 -3.78
CA GLY A 139 9.39 -19.39 -4.26
C GLY A 139 8.83 -19.35 -5.66
N ASP A 140 9.33 -20.21 -6.53
CA ASP A 140 8.83 -20.34 -7.88
C ASP A 140 7.30 -20.41 -7.82
N ALA A 141 6.62 -19.56 -8.60
CA ALA A 141 5.15 -19.47 -8.60
C ALA A 141 4.46 -20.84 -8.87
N SER A 142 5.23 -21.83 -9.27
CA SER A 142 4.81 -23.24 -9.44
C SER A 142 4.62 -23.98 -8.10
N GLU A 143 5.12 -23.48 -6.97
CA GLU A 143 5.00 -24.10 -5.65
C GLU A 143 3.80 -23.63 -4.82
N ILE A 144 2.99 -22.70 -5.32
CA ILE A 144 1.76 -22.27 -4.64
C ILE A 144 0.68 -23.33 -4.90
N HIS A 145 0.78 -24.47 -4.21
CA HIS A 145 -0.23 -25.54 -4.27
C HIS A 145 -1.33 -25.38 -3.21
N GLU A 146 -1.17 -24.48 -2.24
CA GLU A 146 -2.18 -24.21 -1.21
C GLU A 146 -2.47 -22.73 -1.16
N ILE A 147 -3.77 -22.37 -1.19
CA ILE A 147 -4.21 -21.02 -0.87
C ILE A 147 -3.77 -20.76 0.57
N PRO A 148 -2.90 -19.76 0.83
CA PRO A 148 -2.46 -19.52 2.20
C PRO A 148 -3.68 -19.26 3.08
N GLU A 149 -3.74 -19.93 4.24
CA GLU A 149 -4.78 -19.66 5.22
C GLU A 149 -4.80 -18.15 5.52
N ILE A 150 -6.00 -17.58 5.56
CA ILE A 150 -6.18 -16.17 5.91
C ILE A 150 -5.67 -16.04 7.36
N PRO A 151 -4.63 -15.22 7.62
CA PRO A 151 -4.10 -15.10 8.97
C PRO A 151 -5.17 -14.55 9.90
N GLU A 152 -5.27 -15.12 11.07
CA GLU A 152 -6.09 -14.56 12.12
C GLU A 152 -5.46 -13.25 12.59
N LEU A 153 -6.25 -12.18 12.57
CA LEU A 153 -5.83 -10.87 13.06
C LEU A 153 -6.48 -10.61 14.42
N THR A 154 -5.68 -10.27 15.42
CA THR A 154 -6.15 -9.87 16.74
C THR A 154 -6.08 -8.35 16.87
N GLU A 155 -7.13 -7.74 17.41
CA GLU A 155 -7.13 -6.32 17.75
C GLU A 155 -6.18 -6.07 18.91
N TYR A 156 -5.02 -5.50 18.61
CA TYR A 156 -3.96 -5.17 19.57
C TYR A 156 -4.25 -3.86 20.34
N LYS A 157 -4.82 -2.88 19.62
CA LYS A 157 -5.33 -1.62 20.15
C LYS A 157 -6.58 -1.22 19.36
N PRO A 158 -7.40 -0.27 19.83
CA PRO A 158 -8.59 0.17 19.11
C PRO A 158 -8.31 0.47 17.63
N ASN A 159 -8.99 -0.24 16.72
CA ASN A 159 -8.80 -0.17 15.26
C ASN A 159 -7.39 -0.50 14.75
N HIS A 160 -6.58 -1.21 15.53
CA HIS A 160 -5.25 -1.67 15.15
C HIS A 160 -5.13 -3.17 15.34
N PHE A 161 -5.04 -3.92 14.24
CA PHE A 161 -5.05 -5.38 14.19
C PHE A 161 -3.69 -5.87 13.72
N VAL A 162 -3.20 -6.93 14.34
CA VAL A 162 -1.90 -7.54 14.04
C VAL A 162 -2.07 -9.05 13.96
N GLU A 163 -1.24 -9.72 13.18
CA GLU A 163 -1.23 -11.18 13.06
C GLU A 163 -1.13 -11.84 14.44
N THR A 164 -2.11 -12.70 14.75
CA THR A 164 -2.26 -13.33 16.08
C THR A 164 -1.04 -14.16 16.46
N GLU A 165 -0.48 -14.90 15.52
CA GLU A 165 0.71 -15.73 15.73
C GLU A 165 1.94 -14.87 16.07
N PHE A 166 2.10 -13.72 15.38
CA PHE A 166 3.17 -12.77 15.68
C PHE A 166 3.04 -12.23 17.11
N LEU A 167 1.83 -11.83 17.54
CA LEU A 167 1.60 -11.29 18.88
C LEU A 167 1.91 -12.32 19.98
N LYS A 168 1.50 -13.60 19.81
CA LYS A 168 1.80 -14.70 20.74
C LYS A 168 3.30 -14.95 20.84
N ASN A 169 4.01 -15.02 19.69
CA ASN A 169 5.44 -15.31 19.66
C ASN A 169 6.30 -14.22 20.32
N HIS A 170 5.80 -12.99 20.38
CA HIS A 170 6.49 -11.86 21.01
C HIS A 170 5.95 -11.49 22.40
N ASN A 171 5.08 -12.32 22.99
CA ASN A 171 4.44 -12.09 24.31
C ASN A 171 3.74 -10.72 24.41
N LEU A 172 3.06 -10.31 23.34
CA LEU A 172 2.30 -9.06 23.28
C LEU A 172 0.83 -9.24 23.67
N ILE A 173 0.37 -10.50 23.69
CA ILE A 173 -0.96 -10.96 24.16
C ILE A 173 -0.82 -12.31 24.87
#